data_6deb2522f4ff6e67724d4c79ce37173f
#
_entry.id   6deb2522f4ff6e67724d4c79ce37173f
#
_cell.length_a   1.000
_cell.length_b   1.000
_cell.length_c   1.000
_cell.angle_alpha   90.00
_cell.angle_beta   90.00
_cell.angle_gamma   90.00
#
_symmetry.space_group_name_H-M   'P 1'
#
loop_
_entity.id
_entity.type
_entity.pdbx_description
1 polymer ?
#
loop_
_entity_poly.entity_id
_entity_poly.type
_entity_poly.pdbx_seq_one_letter_code
_entity_poly.pdbx_strand_id
1 'polypeptide(L)'
;YKNYPNINTVKEATGDFDNTKLTRKLCGENFSILSGDDDQTVSLIQDSVIKANGVISVASNLVPAAISSLVSFALSNDNDLLSLQNNVSPLFKLVGVTTTESTELGNVIVKSRNPVPTKTLMRLFGMPAGPSRRPLGLVTHQAMQFIIKQAKFVYENTNLFKPIEDFFDIDIQERLYSDKYIQGLYYESY
;
A
#
# COMPACT_ATOMS: atom_id res chain seq x y z
N TYR A 1 11.57 -27.20 1.70
CA TYR A 1 12.48 -26.36 2.50
C TYR A 1 13.34 -27.16 3.46
N LYS A 2 12.87 -28.34 3.92
CA LYS A 2 13.61 -29.18 4.89
C LYS A 2 15.06 -29.52 4.46
N ASN A 3 15.30 -29.62 3.15
CA ASN A 3 16.64 -29.90 2.59
C ASN A 3 17.45 -28.59 2.35
N TYR A 4 16.87 -27.42 2.64
CA TYR A 4 17.48 -26.11 2.39
C TYR A 4 17.29 -25.22 3.61
N PRO A 5 18.17 -25.32 4.61
CA PRO A 5 18.01 -24.63 5.90
C PRO A 5 18.04 -23.10 5.80
N ASN A 6 18.56 -22.57 4.70
CA ASN A 6 18.54 -21.14 4.38
C ASN A 6 17.18 -20.64 3.86
N ILE A 7 16.23 -21.53 3.51
CA ILE A 7 14.86 -21.18 3.12
C ILE A 7 13.97 -21.33 4.36
N ASN A 8 13.73 -20.23 5.06
CA ASN A 8 12.98 -20.19 6.33
C ASN A 8 11.82 -19.22 6.35
N THR A 9 11.57 -18.54 5.24
CA THR A 9 10.58 -17.46 5.15
C THR A 9 9.90 -17.44 3.79
N VAL A 10 8.62 -17.08 3.74
CA VAL A 10 7.88 -16.78 2.51
C VAL A 10 7.17 -15.43 2.62
N LYS A 11 7.18 -14.66 1.54
CA LYS A 11 6.23 -13.58 1.32
C LYS A 11 5.00 -14.16 0.63
N GLU A 12 3.85 -14.10 1.30
CA GLU A 12 2.57 -14.60 0.81
C GLU A 12 1.73 -13.46 0.25
N ALA A 13 1.44 -13.50 -1.04
CA ALA A 13 0.69 -12.47 -1.76
C ALA A 13 -0.27 -13.09 -2.80
N THR A 14 -0.78 -14.28 -2.51
CA THR A 14 -1.76 -14.95 -3.40
C THR A 14 -3.18 -14.49 -3.14
N GLY A 15 -3.44 -13.88 -1.98
CA GLY A 15 -4.79 -13.57 -1.52
C GLY A 15 -5.61 -14.79 -1.10
N ASP A 16 -4.98 -15.98 -1.07
CA ASP A 16 -5.62 -17.25 -0.77
C ASP A 16 -5.22 -17.75 0.63
N PHE A 17 -6.15 -17.60 1.57
CA PHE A 17 -5.95 -18.03 2.96
C PHE A 17 -5.81 -19.55 3.11
N ASP A 18 -6.49 -20.34 2.29
CA ASP A 18 -6.40 -21.80 2.37
C ASP A 18 -5.04 -22.28 1.89
N ASN A 19 -4.48 -21.68 0.83
CA ASN A 19 -3.11 -21.91 0.39
C ASN A 19 -2.11 -21.49 1.48
N THR A 20 -2.33 -20.37 2.15
CA THR A 20 -1.47 -19.92 3.24
C THR A 20 -1.53 -20.84 4.45
N LYS A 21 -2.71 -21.35 4.80
CA LYS A 21 -2.87 -22.39 5.85
C LYS A 21 -2.16 -23.69 5.48
N LEU A 22 -2.23 -24.09 4.20
CA LEU A 22 -1.50 -25.25 3.71
C LEU A 22 0.01 -25.05 3.84
N THR A 23 0.52 -23.88 3.48
CA THR A 23 1.92 -23.49 3.66
C THR A 23 2.34 -23.64 5.12
N ARG A 24 1.57 -23.10 6.07
CA ARG A 24 1.83 -23.25 7.51
C ARG A 24 1.85 -24.71 7.94
N LYS A 25 0.88 -25.49 7.50
CA LYS A 25 0.78 -26.92 7.82
C LYS A 25 2.01 -27.72 7.32
N LEU A 26 2.48 -27.44 6.11
CA LEU A 26 3.58 -28.16 5.48
C LEU A 26 4.96 -27.72 6.00
N CYS A 27 5.12 -26.44 6.33
CA CYS A 27 6.39 -25.87 6.76
C CYS A 27 6.56 -25.79 8.27
N GLY A 28 5.46 -25.86 9.05
CA GLY A 28 5.50 -25.83 10.50
C GLY A 28 5.61 -24.41 11.09
N GLU A 29 5.62 -24.33 12.41
CA GLU A 29 5.52 -23.05 13.14
C GLU A 29 6.80 -22.20 13.07
N ASN A 30 7.96 -22.83 12.90
CA ASN A 30 9.25 -22.14 12.80
C ASN A 30 9.50 -21.49 11.43
N PHE A 31 8.59 -21.68 10.45
CA PHE A 31 8.69 -21.08 9.14
C PHE A 31 7.99 -19.73 9.14
N SER A 32 8.69 -18.66 8.82
CA SER A 32 8.11 -17.32 8.82
C SER A 32 7.20 -17.08 7.61
N ILE A 33 5.98 -16.63 7.85
CA ILE A 33 5.06 -16.18 6.80
C ILE A 33 4.91 -14.66 6.96
N LEU A 34 5.24 -13.92 5.90
CA LEU A 34 5.05 -12.47 5.82
C LEU A 34 3.95 -12.15 4.82
N SER A 35 2.99 -11.34 5.22
CA SER A 35 1.98 -10.84 4.29
C SER A 35 2.64 -10.06 3.15
N GLY A 36 2.18 -10.25 1.94
CA GLY A 36 2.54 -9.46 0.76
C GLY A 36 1.47 -8.44 0.37
N ASP A 37 0.30 -8.53 1.02
CA ASP A 37 -0.86 -7.68 0.77
C ASP A 37 -1.19 -6.88 2.03
N ASP A 38 -1.12 -5.55 1.93
CA ASP A 38 -1.28 -4.63 3.06
C ASP A 38 -2.62 -4.79 3.77
N ASP A 39 -3.70 -4.94 3.01
CA ASP A 39 -5.07 -5.06 3.50
C ASP A 39 -5.37 -6.40 4.20
N GLN A 40 -4.58 -7.44 3.93
CA GLN A 40 -4.72 -8.77 4.56
C GLN A 40 -3.81 -8.97 5.76
N THR A 41 -2.87 -8.06 6.00
CA THR A 41 -1.82 -8.23 7.00
C THR A 41 -2.35 -8.57 8.39
N VAL A 42 -3.30 -7.79 8.90
CA VAL A 42 -3.88 -8.01 10.24
C VAL A 42 -4.60 -9.36 10.30
N SER A 43 -5.39 -9.69 9.28
CA SER A 43 -6.12 -10.95 9.23
C SER A 43 -5.20 -12.17 9.18
N LEU A 44 -4.08 -12.11 8.44
CA LEU A 44 -3.08 -13.18 8.38
C LEU A 44 -2.32 -13.33 9.70
N ILE A 45 -2.03 -12.24 10.41
CA ILE A 45 -1.36 -12.27 11.72
C ILE A 45 -2.28 -12.89 12.77
N GLN A 46 -3.57 -12.50 12.79
CA GLN A 46 -4.53 -12.94 13.81
C GLN A 46 -5.21 -14.27 13.48
N ASP A 47 -5.03 -14.83 12.28
CA ASP A 47 -5.57 -16.16 11.96
C ASP A 47 -4.93 -17.22 12.87
N SER A 48 -5.78 -18.02 13.52
CA SER A 48 -5.35 -19.01 14.53
C SER A 48 -4.43 -20.12 13.99
N VAL A 49 -4.46 -20.34 12.67
CA VAL A 49 -3.64 -21.35 11.97
C VAL A 49 -2.42 -20.72 11.33
N ILE A 50 -2.61 -19.62 10.56
CA ILE A 50 -1.54 -18.98 9.77
C ILE A 50 -0.51 -18.33 10.67
N LYS A 51 -0.95 -17.49 11.62
CA LYS A 51 -0.07 -16.77 12.56
C LYS A 51 1.09 -16.12 11.83
N ALA A 52 0.80 -15.24 10.86
CA ALA A 52 1.83 -14.54 10.11
C ALA A 52 2.71 -13.68 11.04
N ASN A 53 3.97 -13.51 10.67
CA ASN A 53 4.98 -12.86 11.52
C ASN A 53 5.14 -11.36 11.21
N GLY A 54 4.53 -10.87 10.11
CA GLY A 54 4.65 -9.48 9.68
C GLY A 54 4.24 -9.26 8.24
N VAL A 55 4.77 -8.20 7.63
CA VAL A 55 4.40 -7.77 6.27
C VAL A 55 5.61 -7.28 5.47
N ILE A 56 5.56 -7.45 4.16
CA ILE A 56 6.38 -6.73 3.18
C ILE A 56 5.43 -5.79 2.44
N SER A 57 5.28 -4.59 2.98
CA SER A 57 4.22 -3.64 2.69
C SER A 57 4.57 -2.67 1.57
N VAL A 58 3.58 -2.34 0.72
CA VAL A 58 3.66 -1.23 -0.23
C VAL A 58 3.43 0.12 0.47
N ALA A 59 2.46 0.19 1.38
CA ALA A 59 2.12 1.41 2.12
C ALA A 59 3.26 1.87 3.04
N SER A 60 4.16 0.96 3.45
CA SER A 60 5.35 1.31 4.25
C SER A 60 6.34 2.23 3.52
N ASN A 61 6.25 2.38 2.19
CA ASN A 61 7.01 3.40 1.46
C ASN A 61 6.54 4.83 1.78
N LEU A 62 5.32 5.00 2.27
CA LEU A 62 4.76 6.29 2.69
C LEU A 62 4.79 6.45 4.21
N VAL A 63 4.32 5.45 4.94
CA VAL A 63 4.07 5.52 6.38
C VAL A 63 4.71 4.33 7.13
N PRO A 64 6.04 4.17 7.08
CA PRO A 64 6.72 2.99 7.62
C PRO A 64 6.48 2.79 9.13
N ALA A 65 6.48 3.86 9.91
CA ALA A 65 6.25 3.79 11.35
C ALA A 65 4.84 3.28 11.67
N ALA A 66 3.83 3.76 10.95
CA ALA A 66 2.44 3.31 11.15
C ALA A 66 2.26 1.84 10.80
N ILE A 67 2.88 1.37 9.72
CA ILE A 67 2.84 -0.05 9.34
C ILE A 67 3.57 -0.92 10.37
N SER A 68 4.70 -0.49 10.88
CA SER A 68 5.41 -1.18 11.97
C SER A 68 4.54 -1.29 13.23
N SER A 69 3.88 -0.19 13.62
CA SER A 69 2.95 -0.18 14.76
C SER A 69 1.74 -1.09 14.50
N LEU A 70 1.18 -1.08 13.28
CA LEU A 70 0.06 -1.94 12.91
C LEU A 70 0.39 -3.43 13.10
N VAL A 71 1.58 -3.85 12.67
CA VAL A 71 2.07 -5.23 12.87
C VAL A 71 2.24 -5.53 14.36
N SER A 72 2.87 -4.63 15.11
CA SER A 72 3.07 -4.80 16.55
C SER A 72 1.74 -4.93 17.30
N PHE A 73 0.77 -4.07 16.99
CA PHE A 73 -0.57 -4.11 17.57
C PHE A 73 -1.33 -5.39 17.21
N ALA A 74 -1.20 -5.86 15.96
CA ALA A 74 -1.81 -7.12 15.54
C ALA A 74 -1.22 -8.33 16.26
N LEU A 75 0.10 -8.35 16.48
CA LEU A 75 0.80 -9.42 17.20
C LEU A 75 0.47 -9.45 18.69
N SER A 76 0.25 -8.28 19.32
CA SER A 76 -0.07 -8.16 20.75
C SER A 76 -1.57 -8.11 21.04
N ASN A 77 -2.44 -8.12 20.03
CA ASN A 77 -3.88 -7.87 20.17
C ASN A 77 -4.18 -6.56 20.91
N ASP A 78 -3.48 -5.49 20.54
CA ASP A 78 -3.61 -4.18 21.15
C ASP A 78 -4.97 -3.53 20.84
N ASN A 79 -5.50 -2.77 21.80
CA ASN A 79 -6.80 -2.10 21.68
C ASN A 79 -6.81 -1.02 20.57
N ASP A 80 -5.66 -0.41 20.28
CA ASP A 80 -5.52 0.63 19.25
C ASP A 80 -5.40 0.07 17.81
N LEU A 81 -5.33 -1.26 17.66
CA LEU A 81 -5.20 -1.92 16.36
C LEU A 81 -6.25 -1.46 15.35
N LEU A 82 -7.52 -1.52 15.74
CA LEU A 82 -8.65 -1.19 14.83
C LEU A 82 -8.61 0.29 14.41
N SER A 83 -8.29 1.18 15.35
CA SER A 83 -8.14 2.61 15.08
C SER A 83 -7.04 2.87 14.06
N LEU A 84 -5.85 2.30 14.29
CA LEU A 84 -4.72 2.46 13.39
C LEU A 84 -4.99 1.83 12.01
N GLN A 85 -5.59 0.65 11.98
CA GLN A 85 -5.97 -0.03 10.72
C GLN A 85 -6.92 0.83 9.88
N ASN A 86 -7.93 1.44 10.51
CA ASN A 86 -8.85 2.35 9.81
C ASN A 86 -8.13 3.58 9.26
N ASN A 87 -7.18 4.13 10.00
CA ASN A 87 -6.42 5.31 9.62
C ASN A 87 -5.48 5.05 8.42
N VAL A 88 -4.87 3.86 8.34
CA VAL A 88 -3.95 3.52 7.23
C VAL A 88 -4.66 2.89 6.02
N SER A 89 -5.85 2.33 6.18
CA SER A 89 -6.56 1.58 5.15
C SER A 89 -6.81 2.33 3.84
N PRO A 90 -6.99 3.67 3.81
CA PRO A 90 -7.08 4.41 2.55
C PRO A 90 -5.83 4.29 1.69
N LEU A 91 -4.64 4.12 2.31
CA LEU A 91 -3.37 3.94 1.59
C LEU A 91 -3.25 2.55 0.97
N PHE A 92 -3.87 1.52 1.56
CA PHE A 92 -3.90 0.16 0.99
C PHE A 92 -4.60 0.11 -0.37
N LYS A 93 -5.60 0.99 -0.58
CA LYS A 93 -6.31 1.13 -1.85
C LYS A 93 -5.42 1.65 -3.00
N LEU A 94 -4.24 2.20 -2.66
CA LEU A 94 -3.27 2.71 -3.64
C LEU A 94 -2.34 1.62 -4.19
N VAL A 95 -2.43 0.39 -3.73
CA VAL A 95 -1.68 -0.75 -4.32
C VAL A 95 -2.15 -1.03 -5.75
N GLY A 96 -3.44 -0.80 -6.03
CA GLY A 96 -3.97 -0.91 -7.39
C GLY A 96 -5.25 -0.10 -7.55
N VAL A 97 -5.24 0.86 -8.47
CA VAL A 97 -6.40 1.71 -8.77
C VAL A 97 -6.97 1.32 -10.11
N THR A 98 -8.27 1.01 -10.15
CA THR A 98 -9.01 0.68 -11.37
C THR A 98 -10.00 1.80 -11.68
N THR A 99 -9.98 2.29 -12.90
CA THR A 99 -10.88 3.33 -13.40
C THR A 99 -11.52 2.89 -14.71
N THR A 100 -12.60 3.57 -15.10
CA THR A 100 -13.21 3.40 -16.41
C THR A 100 -13.06 4.71 -17.17
N GLU A 101 -12.28 4.68 -18.24
CA GLU A 101 -11.98 5.86 -19.05
C GLU A 101 -12.81 5.85 -20.35
N SER A 102 -13.33 7.01 -20.71
CA SER A 102 -14.00 7.19 -22.01
C SER A 102 -12.96 7.51 -23.08
N THR A 103 -13.00 6.73 -24.17
CA THR A 103 -12.15 6.93 -25.35
C THR A 103 -13.00 7.05 -26.61
N GLU A 104 -12.41 7.42 -27.75
CA GLU A 104 -13.09 7.44 -29.05
C GLU A 104 -13.65 6.05 -29.46
N LEU A 105 -13.07 4.98 -28.92
CA LEU A 105 -13.48 3.60 -29.17
C LEU A 105 -14.49 3.06 -28.14
N GLY A 106 -14.94 3.92 -27.19
CA GLY A 106 -15.84 3.56 -26.10
C GLY A 106 -15.14 3.50 -24.75
N ASN A 107 -15.84 2.97 -23.75
CA ASN A 107 -15.32 2.89 -22.38
C ASN A 107 -14.31 1.74 -22.25
N VAL A 108 -13.15 2.03 -21.65
CA VAL A 108 -12.11 1.05 -21.36
C VAL A 108 -11.82 1.00 -19.87
N ILE A 109 -11.55 -0.20 -19.34
CA ILE A 109 -11.12 -0.38 -17.96
C ILE A 109 -9.60 -0.25 -17.92
N VAL A 110 -9.12 0.72 -17.15
CA VAL A 110 -7.70 0.97 -16.92
C VAL A 110 -7.33 0.56 -15.51
N LYS A 111 -6.29 -0.25 -15.36
CA LYS A 111 -5.79 -0.71 -14.08
C LYS A 111 -4.37 -0.19 -13.85
N SER A 112 -4.24 0.85 -13.04
CA SER A 112 -2.96 1.33 -12.54
C SER A 112 -2.47 0.41 -11.43
N ARG A 113 -1.52 -0.47 -11.75
CA ARG A 113 -0.97 -1.47 -10.81
C ARG A 113 0.19 -0.90 -10.00
N ASN A 114 0.47 -1.52 -8.87
CA ASN A 114 1.71 -1.31 -8.10
C ASN A 114 2.93 -1.41 -9.06
N PRO A 115 3.89 -0.46 -9.00
CA PRO A 115 4.03 0.62 -8.00
C PRO A 115 3.44 1.98 -8.43
N VAL A 116 2.67 2.06 -9.52
CA VAL A 116 2.33 3.34 -10.16
C VAL A 116 1.57 4.30 -9.22
N PRO A 117 0.44 3.92 -8.58
CA PRO A 117 -0.30 4.88 -7.76
C PRO A 117 0.49 5.33 -6.53
N THR A 118 1.18 4.42 -5.85
CA THR A 118 2.01 4.75 -4.68
C THR A 118 3.16 5.69 -5.05
N LYS A 119 3.87 5.41 -6.15
CA LYS A 119 4.94 6.30 -6.64
C LYS A 119 4.40 7.66 -7.08
N THR A 120 3.19 7.71 -7.64
CA THR A 120 2.53 8.97 -8.00
C THR A 120 2.29 9.83 -6.75
N LEU A 121 1.77 9.24 -5.66
CA LEU A 121 1.59 9.96 -4.41
C LEU A 121 2.94 10.38 -3.79
N MET A 122 3.94 9.53 -3.80
CA MET A 122 5.29 9.88 -3.33
C MET A 122 5.86 11.07 -4.11
N ARG A 123 5.69 11.09 -5.44
CA ARG A 123 6.12 12.22 -6.28
C ARG A 123 5.32 13.48 -5.99
N LEU A 124 4.02 13.38 -5.79
CA LEU A 124 3.18 14.51 -5.36
C LEU A 124 3.72 15.11 -4.06
N PHE A 125 4.13 14.28 -3.12
CA PHE A 125 4.75 14.71 -1.85
C PHE A 125 6.21 15.18 -2.00
N GLY A 126 6.81 15.11 -3.20
CA GLY A 126 8.20 15.52 -3.41
C GLY A 126 9.23 14.51 -2.93
N MET A 127 8.80 13.30 -2.57
CA MET A 127 9.72 12.22 -2.22
C MET A 127 10.49 11.73 -3.48
N PRO A 128 11.74 11.25 -3.35
CA PRO A 128 12.57 10.86 -4.49
C PRO A 128 12.18 9.52 -5.10
N ALA A 129 10.91 9.36 -5.50
CA ALA A 129 10.40 8.11 -6.07
C ALA A 129 10.72 7.93 -7.56
N GLY A 130 10.90 9.02 -8.30
CA GLY A 130 11.07 9.01 -9.74
C GLY A 130 9.83 8.50 -10.52
N PRO A 131 9.83 8.56 -11.85
CA PRO A 131 8.77 8.03 -12.69
C PRO A 131 8.75 6.50 -12.70
N SER A 132 7.61 5.91 -13.07
CA SER A 132 7.54 4.48 -13.35
C SER A 132 8.23 4.17 -14.68
N ARG A 133 8.94 3.04 -14.77
CA ARG A 133 9.58 2.59 -16.01
C ARG A 133 8.55 1.96 -16.95
N ARG A 134 8.80 2.05 -18.26
CA ARG A 134 7.99 1.32 -19.26
C ARG A 134 8.03 -0.18 -19.00
N PRO A 135 6.95 -0.91 -19.26
CA PRO A 135 5.68 -0.49 -19.90
C PRO A 135 4.70 0.25 -18.98
N LEU A 136 5.00 0.41 -17.69
CA LEU A 136 4.19 1.19 -16.77
C LEU A 136 4.33 2.69 -17.10
N GLY A 137 3.21 3.39 -17.11
CA GLY A 137 3.15 4.81 -17.42
C GLY A 137 2.76 5.66 -16.21
N LEU A 138 2.01 6.72 -16.50
CA LEU A 138 1.35 7.56 -15.52
C LEU A 138 -0.01 6.95 -15.15
N VAL A 139 -0.64 7.47 -14.11
CA VAL A 139 -2.04 7.20 -13.80
C VAL A 139 -2.97 7.99 -14.73
N THR A 140 -4.22 7.58 -14.86
CA THR A 140 -5.24 8.38 -15.53
C THR A 140 -5.66 9.56 -14.66
N HIS A 141 -6.35 10.55 -15.23
CA HIS A 141 -6.88 11.67 -14.47
C HIS A 141 -7.85 11.20 -13.35
N GLN A 142 -8.74 10.25 -13.66
CA GLN A 142 -9.65 9.70 -12.63
C GLN A 142 -8.89 8.96 -11.52
N ALA A 143 -7.84 8.20 -11.87
CA ALA A 143 -7.01 7.54 -10.88
C ALA A 143 -6.23 8.55 -10.02
N MET A 144 -5.76 9.67 -10.60
CA MET A 144 -5.13 10.76 -9.84
C MET A 144 -6.12 11.40 -8.85
N GLN A 145 -7.34 11.67 -9.26
CA GLN A 145 -8.40 12.18 -8.36
C GLN A 145 -8.66 11.21 -7.21
N PHE A 146 -8.71 9.90 -7.50
CA PHE A 146 -8.87 8.87 -6.47
C PHE A 146 -7.70 8.88 -5.47
N ILE A 147 -6.45 8.94 -5.96
CA ILE A 147 -5.24 8.99 -5.11
C ILE A 147 -5.29 10.21 -4.19
N ILE A 148 -5.58 11.39 -4.75
CA ILE A 148 -5.70 12.65 -3.99
C ILE A 148 -6.79 12.53 -2.92
N LYS A 149 -7.95 11.96 -3.26
CA LYS A 149 -9.06 11.77 -2.32
C LYS A 149 -8.64 10.90 -1.12
N GLN A 150 -7.93 9.78 -1.36
CA GLN A 150 -7.43 8.93 -0.27
C GLN A 150 -6.39 9.67 0.57
N ALA A 151 -5.47 10.38 -0.07
CA ALA A 151 -4.42 11.12 0.63
C ALA A 151 -5.00 12.28 1.46
N LYS A 152 -5.96 13.03 0.94
CA LYS A 152 -6.67 14.09 1.68
C LYS A 152 -7.36 13.52 2.91
N PHE A 153 -8.07 12.41 2.77
CA PHE A 153 -8.72 11.76 3.91
C PHE A 153 -7.73 11.43 5.03
N VAL A 154 -6.56 10.85 4.68
CA VAL A 154 -5.51 10.54 5.67
C VAL A 154 -4.94 11.81 6.29
N TYR A 155 -4.66 12.84 5.49
CA TYR A 155 -4.12 14.11 5.95
C TYR A 155 -5.06 14.84 6.92
N GLU A 156 -6.34 14.91 6.59
CA GLU A 156 -7.35 15.64 7.37
C GLU A 156 -7.73 14.94 8.68
N ASN A 157 -7.60 13.62 8.75
CA ASN A 157 -8.08 12.83 9.88
C ASN A 157 -6.97 12.21 10.73
N THR A 158 -5.69 12.34 10.33
CA THR A 158 -4.57 11.70 11.01
C THR A 158 -3.31 12.56 10.94
N ASN A 159 -2.29 12.19 11.72
CA ASN A 159 -0.95 12.77 11.63
C ASN A 159 0.05 11.86 10.89
N LEU A 160 -0.43 10.89 10.09
CA LEU A 160 0.43 9.87 9.49
C LEU A 160 1.45 10.43 8.50
N PHE A 161 1.16 11.57 7.88
CA PHE A 161 2.08 12.21 6.94
C PHE A 161 3.03 13.23 7.59
N LYS A 162 2.85 13.55 8.89
CA LYS A 162 3.72 14.48 9.60
C LYS A 162 5.21 14.12 9.50
N PRO A 163 5.63 12.84 9.64
CA PRO A 163 7.02 12.47 9.45
C PRO A 163 7.58 12.76 8.04
N ILE A 164 6.73 12.75 7.02
CA ILE A 164 7.12 13.08 5.63
C ILE A 164 7.39 14.59 5.54
N GLU A 165 6.49 15.42 6.08
CA GLU A 165 6.64 16.88 6.12
C GLU A 165 7.94 17.27 6.80
N ASP A 166 8.17 16.71 8.01
CA ASP A 166 9.34 17.03 8.82
C ASP A 166 10.67 16.58 8.17
N PHE A 167 10.67 15.41 7.52
CA PHE A 167 11.89 14.86 6.91
C PHE A 167 12.26 15.54 5.59
N PHE A 168 11.26 15.88 4.77
CA PHE A 168 11.50 16.47 3.45
C PHE A 168 11.36 17.99 3.42
N ASP A 169 11.01 18.62 4.56
CA ASP A 169 10.74 20.06 4.67
C ASP A 169 9.73 20.55 3.62
N ILE A 170 8.55 19.92 3.63
CA ILE A 170 7.47 20.16 2.66
C ILE A 170 6.15 20.46 3.37
N ASP A 171 5.28 21.18 2.66
CA ASP A 171 3.88 21.39 3.03
C ASP A 171 3.00 20.42 2.23
N ILE A 172 2.49 19.36 2.88
CA ILE A 172 1.61 18.38 2.22
C ILE A 172 0.25 19.00 1.92
N GLN A 173 -0.23 19.94 2.72
CA GLN A 173 -1.47 20.65 2.44
C GLN A 173 -1.35 21.41 1.11
N GLU A 174 -0.30 22.21 0.93
CA GLU A 174 -0.07 22.92 -0.35
C GLU A 174 -0.04 21.92 -1.52
N ARG A 175 0.66 20.80 -1.38
CA ARG A 175 0.83 19.80 -2.44
C ARG A 175 -0.45 19.06 -2.80
N LEU A 176 -1.33 18.81 -1.83
CA LEU A 176 -2.61 18.12 -2.07
C LEU A 176 -3.69 19.04 -2.66
N TYR A 177 -3.58 20.36 -2.48
CA TYR A 177 -4.63 21.31 -2.87
C TYR A 177 -4.23 22.25 -4.00
N SER A 178 -2.98 22.21 -4.46
CA SER A 178 -2.49 23.04 -5.55
C SER A 178 -2.27 22.24 -6.82
N ASP A 179 -2.90 22.66 -7.91
CA ASP A 179 -2.74 22.05 -9.24
C ASP A 179 -1.29 22.08 -9.73
N LYS A 180 -0.49 23.04 -9.26
CA LYS A 180 0.94 23.17 -9.58
C LYS A 180 1.73 21.87 -9.38
N TYR A 181 1.41 21.09 -8.32
CA TYR A 181 2.12 19.87 -7.99
C TYR A 181 1.51 18.61 -8.62
N ILE A 182 0.26 18.73 -9.06
CA ILE A 182 -0.52 17.64 -9.63
C ILE A 182 -0.24 17.49 -11.14
N GLN A 183 -0.03 18.62 -11.83
CA GLN A 183 0.29 18.64 -13.26
C GLN A 183 1.47 17.74 -13.62
N GLY A 184 1.34 16.98 -14.72
CA GLY A 184 2.38 16.06 -15.20
C GLY A 184 2.53 14.76 -14.42
N LEU A 185 1.66 14.50 -13.42
CA LEU A 185 1.62 13.23 -12.69
C LEU A 185 0.61 12.23 -13.27
N TYR A 186 -0.22 12.64 -14.20
CA TYR A 186 -1.26 11.82 -14.85
C TYR A 186 -1.30 12.09 -16.36
N TYR A 187 -1.99 11.23 -17.10
CA TYR A 187 -2.29 11.47 -18.52
C TYR A 187 -3.44 12.47 -18.63
N GLU A 188 -3.28 13.51 -19.44
CA GLU A 188 -4.29 14.55 -19.68
C GLU A 188 -5.44 14.00 -20.56
N SER A 189 -5.12 13.08 -21.44
CA SER A 189 -6.09 12.36 -22.29
C SER A 189 -5.76 10.88 -22.32
N TYR A 190 -6.78 10.05 -22.50
CA TYR A 190 -6.63 8.60 -22.57
C TYR A 190 -7.33 8.05 -23.80
#